data_1e1bbbbd1873f17f5587e872a139de0d
#
_entry.id   1e1bbbbd1873f17f5587e872a139de0d
#
_cell.length_a   1.000
_cell.length_b   1.000
_cell.length_c   1.000
_cell.angle_alpha   90.00
_cell.angle_beta   90.00
_cell.angle_gamma   90.00
#
_symmetry.space_group_name_H-M   'P 1'
#
loop_
_entity.id
_entity.type
_entity.pdbx_description
1 polymer ?
#
loop_
_entity_poly.entity_id
_entity_poly.type
_entity_poly.pdbx_seq_one_letter_code
_entity_poly.pdbx_strand_id
1 'polypeptide(L)'
;MKKGKVMKKRILSAVVVLVLFAGVLAGCISGNGTQDAKLNIIDDNYRNYYEIFVGSFYDSDGDGMGDLKGVEEKLDYISDLGCNGIWLMPIMPSPTYHKYDTTDYEAVDEAYGTADDFKELASACHEKGIRLIIDVAMNHSSSQHPWFTQACEYLAGLKAGEKPDDTVCPYVDYYHFSDKQEG
;
A
#
# COMPACT_ATOMS: atom_id res chain seq x y z
N MET A 1 -60.15 39.58 -24.59
CA MET A 1 -58.98 39.72 -23.68
C MET A 1 -58.51 38.44 -23.00
N LYS A 2 -58.87 37.23 -23.40
CA LYS A 2 -58.42 35.94 -22.74
C LYS A 2 -57.24 35.24 -23.43
N LYS A 3 -56.95 35.48 -24.70
CA LYS A 3 -55.88 34.78 -25.46
C LYS A 3 -54.46 35.21 -25.08
N GLY A 4 -54.23 36.46 -24.70
CA GLY A 4 -52.89 36.94 -24.34
C GLY A 4 -52.35 36.44 -22.97
N LYS A 5 -53.26 36.11 -22.04
CA LYS A 5 -52.89 35.63 -20.69
C LYS A 5 -52.44 34.15 -20.68
N VAL A 6 -53.03 33.35 -21.61
CA VAL A 6 -52.66 31.92 -21.77
C VAL A 6 -51.30 31.80 -22.45
N MET A 7 -51.01 32.65 -23.42
CA MET A 7 -49.74 32.64 -24.14
C MET A 7 -48.56 33.03 -23.24
N LYS A 8 -48.73 34.05 -22.36
CA LYS A 8 -47.70 34.42 -21.39
C LYS A 8 -47.40 33.30 -20.35
N LYS A 9 -48.43 32.56 -19.90
CA LYS A 9 -48.22 31.42 -19.00
C LYS A 9 -47.47 30.27 -19.67
N ARG A 10 -47.73 29.98 -20.96
CA ARG A 10 -47.04 28.92 -21.70
C ARG A 10 -45.58 29.27 -21.99
N ILE A 11 -45.27 30.55 -22.29
CA ILE A 11 -43.91 31.00 -22.51
C ILE A 11 -43.13 30.97 -21.19
N LEU A 12 -43.75 31.38 -20.06
CA LEU A 12 -43.09 31.33 -18.75
C LEU A 12 -42.80 29.89 -18.30
N SER A 13 -43.72 28.95 -18.56
CA SER A 13 -43.48 27.50 -18.29
C SER A 13 -42.37 26.92 -19.15
N ALA A 14 -42.29 27.30 -20.42
CA ALA A 14 -41.23 26.82 -21.31
C ALA A 14 -39.85 27.33 -20.92
N VAL A 15 -39.77 28.61 -20.47
CA VAL A 15 -38.52 29.24 -19.98
C VAL A 15 -38.04 28.56 -18.66
N VAL A 16 -38.98 28.29 -17.73
CA VAL A 16 -38.64 27.61 -16.46
C VAL A 16 -38.15 26.17 -16.71
N VAL A 17 -38.79 25.45 -17.64
CA VAL A 17 -38.32 24.11 -18.00
C VAL A 17 -36.96 24.13 -18.68
N LEU A 18 -36.69 25.13 -19.53
CA LEU A 18 -35.39 25.28 -20.21
C LEU A 18 -34.27 25.63 -19.22
N VAL A 19 -34.55 26.47 -18.21
CA VAL A 19 -33.59 26.82 -17.15
C VAL A 19 -33.33 25.63 -16.22
N LEU A 20 -34.34 24.83 -15.92
CA LEU A 20 -34.14 23.61 -15.13
C LEU A 20 -33.36 22.55 -15.90
N PHE A 21 -33.55 22.41 -17.21
CA PHE A 21 -32.77 21.50 -18.05
C PHE A 21 -31.31 21.97 -18.22
N ALA A 22 -31.06 23.26 -18.34
CA ALA A 22 -29.71 23.81 -18.38
C ALA A 22 -28.99 23.65 -17.02
N GLY A 23 -29.69 23.74 -15.91
CA GLY A 23 -29.16 23.48 -14.56
C GLY A 23 -28.78 22.04 -14.32
N VAL A 24 -29.56 21.08 -14.85
CA VAL A 24 -29.26 19.65 -14.75
C VAL A 24 -28.06 19.25 -15.64
N LEU A 25 -27.90 19.87 -16.81
CA LEU A 25 -26.75 19.64 -17.69
C LEU A 25 -25.45 20.29 -17.14
N ALA A 26 -25.56 21.41 -16.42
CA ALA A 26 -24.40 22.03 -15.75
C ALA A 26 -23.98 21.25 -14.48
N GLY A 27 -24.90 20.55 -13.81
CA GLY A 27 -24.62 19.71 -12.64
C GLY A 27 -23.96 18.38 -12.99
N CYS A 28 -24.09 17.89 -14.21
CA CYS A 28 -23.46 16.64 -14.69
C CYS A 28 -22.03 16.82 -15.22
N ILE A 29 -21.49 18.05 -15.28
CA ILE A 29 -20.11 18.34 -15.73
C ILE A 29 -19.17 18.68 -14.54
N SER A 30 -19.69 18.68 -13.30
CA SER A 30 -18.84 18.52 -12.12
C SER A 30 -18.54 17.04 -11.86
N GLY A 31 -18.03 16.36 -12.88
CA GLY A 31 -17.18 15.23 -12.63
C GLY A 31 -16.02 15.77 -11.77
N ASN A 32 -15.90 15.32 -10.54
CA ASN A 32 -14.62 15.24 -9.89
C ASN A 32 -13.75 14.39 -10.84
N GLY A 33 -13.16 15.05 -11.84
CA GLY A 33 -11.91 14.58 -12.37
C GLY A 33 -11.01 14.57 -11.15
N THR A 34 -10.75 13.39 -10.59
CA THR A 34 -9.47 13.14 -10.02
C THR A 34 -8.52 13.74 -11.05
N GLN A 35 -7.91 14.88 -10.75
CA GLN A 35 -6.70 15.26 -11.44
C GLN A 35 -5.84 14.03 -11.21
N ASP A 36 -5.68 13.23 -12.27
CA ASP A 36 -4.56 12.32 -12.34
C ASP A 36 -3.37 13.23 -12.09
N ALA A 37 -2.89 13.23 -10.84
CA ALA A 37 -1.67 13.91 -10.49
C ALA A 37 -0.69 13.40 -11.54
N LYS A 38 -0.23 14.29 -12.42
CA LYS A 38 0.72 13.93 -13.47
C LYS A 38 1.86 13.30 -12.70
N LEU A 39 1.90 11.97 -12.69
CA LEU A 39 3.03 11.20 -12.18
C LEU A 39 4.25 11.86 -12.80
N ASN A 40 5.11 12.44 -11.96
CA ASN A 40 6.40 12.92 -12.40
C ASN A 40 7.22 11.67 -12.76
N ILE A 41 6.97 11.15 -13.97
CA ILE A 41 7.64 9.94 -14.47
C ILE A 41 9.06 10.36 -14.81
N ILE A 42 9.95 10.18 -13.86
CA ILE A 42 11.39 10.24 -14.07
C ILE A 42 11.82 8.84 -14.49
N ASP A 43 12.65 8.74 -15.54
CA ASP A 43 13.30 7.47 -15.90
C ASP A 43 14.07 6.95 -14.66
N ASP A 44 13.84 5.70 -14.27
CA ASP A 44 14.45 5.11 -13.07
C ASP A 44 15.99 5.14 -13.13
N ASN A 45 16.60 5.23 -14.31
CA ASN A 45 18.05 5.41 -14.47
C ASN A 45 18.57 6.74 -13.87
N TYR A 46 17.69 7.71 -13.65
CA TYR A 46 18.03 9.03 -13.10
C TYR A 46 17.49 9.22 -11.68
N ARG A 47 17.06 8.14 -11.00
CA ARG A 47 16.61 8.21 -9.61
C ARG A 47 17.77 8.02 -8.65
N ASN A 48 17.79 8.88 -7.64
CA ASN A 48 18.62 8.72 -6.46
C ASN A 48 17.74 8.18 -5.33
N TYR A 49 18.04 6.97 -4.87
CA TYR A 49 17.29 6.36 -3.77
C TYR A 49 17.97 6.64 -2.43
N TYR A 50 17.14 6.95 -1.43
CA TYR A 50 17.53 6.99 -0.03
C TYR A 50 17.02 5.72 0.65
N GLU A 51 17.94 4.84 1.06
CA GLU A 51 17.60 3.62 1.79
C GLU A 51 17.33 3.94 3.24
N ILE A 52 16.21 3.41 3.78
CA ILE A 52 15.73 3.71 5.14
C ILE A 52 15.51 2.42 5.91
N PHE A 53 16.23 2.28 7.02
CA PHE A 53 15.84 1.40 8.11
C PHE A 53 14.89 2.18 9.03
N VAL A 54 13.59 1.90 8.94
CA VAL A 54 12.53 2.70 9.56
C VAL A 54 12.77 2.86 11.06
N GLY A 55 13.06 1.77 11.77
CA GLY A 55 13.22 1.77 13.23
C GLY A 55 14.31 2.68 13.78
N SER A 56 15.24 3.18 12.94
CA SER A 56 16.31 4.09 13.39
C SER A 56 16.32 5.43 12.64
N PHE A 57 15.31 5.71 11.83
CA PHE A 57 15.32 6.89 10.97
C PHE A 57 14.76 8.13 11.68
N TYR A 58 13.49 8.10 12.06
CA TYR A 58 12.85 9.18 12.79
C TYR A 58 11.64 8.67 13.57
N ASP A 59 11.63 8.98 14.86
CA ASP A 59 10.59 8.65 15.83
C ASP A 59 9.60 9.83 15.90
N SER A 60 8.36 9.63 15.45
CA SER A 60 7.36 10.69 15.39
C SER A 60 6.56 10.85 16.68
N ASP A 61 6.47 9.81 17.50
CA ASP A 61 5.62 9.77 18.70
C ASP A 61 6.41 9.76 20.01
N GLY A 62 7.74 9.58 19.96
CA GLY A 62 8.63 9.67 21.11
C GLY A 62 8.75 8.37 21.91
N ASP A 63 8.42 7.23 21.31
CA ASP A 63 8.51 5.92 21.97
C ASP A 63 9.93 5.31 21.92
N GLY A 64 10.84 5.90 21.16
CA GLY A 64 12.22 5.47 20.98
C GLY A 64 12.44 4.60 19.74
N MET A 65 11.42 4.36 18.94
CA MET A 65 11.47 3.61 17.69
C MET A 65 11.07 4.53 16.53
N GLY A 66 11.81 4.48 15.43
CA GLY A 66 11.39 5.16 14.20
C GLY A 66 10.18 4.50 13.58
N ASP A 67 9.33 5.28 12.91
CA ASP A 67 8.05 4.85 12.39
C ASP A 67 7.74 5.43 10.99
N LEU A 68 6.65 4.97 10.34
CA LEU A 68 6.28 5.39 9.00
C LEU A 68 5.86 6.87 8.94
N LYS A 69 5.26 7.39 10.00
CA LYS A 69 4.95 8.84 10.11
C LYS A 69 6.21 9.67 10.19
N GLY A 70 7.20 9.18 10.91
CA GLY A 70 8.52 9.80 10.97
C GLY A 70 9.20 9.85 9.61
N VAL A 71 9.06 8.80 8.80
CA VAL A 71 9.53 8.84 7.40
C VAL A 71 8.78 9.91 6.62
N GLU A 72 7.45 9.99 6.76
CA GLU A 72 6.62 10.99 6.07
C GLU A 72 7.02 12.42 6.46
N GLU A 73 7.23 12.70 7.74
CA GLU A 73 7.66 14.01 8.24
C GLU A 73 9.03 14.44 7.68
N LYS A 74 9.84 13.50 7.22
CA LYS A 74 11.18 13.75 6.67
C LYS A 74 11.26 13.75 5.13
N LEU A 75 10.13 13.70 4.43
CA LEU A 75 10.13 13.72 2.96
C LEU A 75 10.76 14.98 2.36
N ASP A 76 10.58 16.14 3.00
CA ASP A 76 11.23 17.38 2.55
C ASP A 76 12.75 17.30 2.70
N TYR A 77 13.23 16.79 3.83
CA TYR A 77 14.66 16.54 4.04
C TYR A 77 15.26 15.63 2.97
N ILE A 78 14.57 14.53 2.64
CA ILE A 78 15.01 13.57 1.61
C ILE A 78 15.03 14.24 0.24
N SER A 79 14.01 15.04 -0.08
CA SER A 79 13.93 15.80 -1.33
C SER A 79 15.03 16.86 -1.43
N ASP A 80 15.33 17.59 -0.35
CA ASP A 80 16.37 18.60 -0.29
C ASP A 80 17.78 18.02 -0.48
N LEU A 81 17.98 16.75 -0.12
CA LEU A 81 19.22 16.01 -0.43
C LEU A 81 19.34 15.66 -1.93
N GLY A 82 18.30 15.89 -2.73
CA GLY A 82 18.25 15.54 -4.15
C GLY A 82 17.83 14.09 -4.41
N CYS A 83 17.33 13.38 -3.39
CA CYS A 83 16.76 12.05 -3.57
C CYS A 83 15.32 12.15 -4.07
N ASN A 84 14.99 11.34 -5.07
CA ASN A 84 13.66 11.26 -5.67
C ASN A 84 13.10 9.83 -5.65
N GLY A 85 13.68 8.96 -4.83
CA GLY A 85 13.23 7.63 -4.50
C GLY A 85 13.55 7.30 -3.05
N ILE A 86 12.72 6.49 -2.43
CA ILE A 86 12.90 5.89 -1.11
C ILE A 86 12.86 4.38 -1.26
N TRP A 87 13.82 3.73 -0.62
CA TRP A 87 13.85 2.28 -0.45
C TRP A 87 13.70 1.97 1.03
N LEU A 88 12.52 1.50 1.44
CA LEU A 88 12.32 1.01 2.79
C LEU A 88 12.89 -0.39 2.93
N MET A 89 13.75 -0.62 3.89
CA MET A 89 14.05 -1.96 4.40
C MET A 89 12.74 -2.63 4.88
N PRO A 90 12.72 -3.95 5.11
CA PRO A 90 11.47 -4.65 5.41
C PRO A 90 10.67 -4.00 6.53
N ILE A 91 9.36 -3.83 6.33
CA ILE A 91 8.43 -3.20 7.28
C ILE A 91 7.39 -4.19 7.83
N MET A 92 7.45 -5.43 7.41
CA MET A 92 6.52 -6.47 7.83
C MET A 92 6.86 -6.98 9.24
N PRO A 93 5.87 -7.59 9.95
CA PRO A 93 6.10 -8.23 11.24
C PRO A 93 7.21 -9.27 11.19
N SER A 94 8.10 -9.21 12.16
CA SER A 94 9.26 -10.08 12.26
C SER A 94 9.75 -10.17 13.72
N PRO A 95 10.24 -11.32 14.17
CA PRO A 95 10.81 -11.47 15.51
C PRO A 95 12.19 -10.82 15.66
N THR A 96 12.81 -10.35 14.57
CA THR A 96 14.12 -9.73 14.60
C THR A 96 14.07 -8.24 14.23
N TYR A 97 15.08 -7.49 14.71
CA TYR A 97 15.15 -6.05 14.48
C TYR A 97 15.31 -5.67 13.01
N HIS A 98 16.01 -6.51 12.23
CA HIS A 98 16.25 -6.25 10.79
C HIS A 98 15.07 -6.62 9.89
N LYS A 99 14.09 -7.35 10.40
CA LYS A 99 12.82 -7.73 9.77
C LYS A 99 12.91 -8.56 8.47
N TYR A 100 14.06 -9.17 8.19
CA TYR A 100 14.22 -10.07 7.04
C TYR A 100 13.65 -11.47 7.25
N ASP A 101 13.22 -11.83 8.45
CA ASP A 101 12.53 -13.08 8.78
C ASP A 101 11.05 -12.82 9.05
N THR A 102 10.34 -12.52 7.98
CA THR A 102 8.93 -12.11 7.98
C THR A 102 8.01 -13.19 8.53
N THR A 103 7.11 -12.82 9.43
CA THR A 103 6.06 -13.69 9.98
C THR A 103 4.69 -13.44 9.37
N ASP A 104 4.48 -12.29 8.73
CA ASP A 104 3.26 -11.95 8.01
C ASP A 104 3.59 -10.98 6.88
N TYR A 105 3.33 -11.38 5.62
CA TYR A 105 3.58 -10.56 4.44
C TYR A 105 2.46 -9.56 4.12
N GLU A 106 1.31 -9.68 4.79
CA GLU A 106 0.13 -8.86 4.53
C GLU A 106 -0.06 -7.73 5.56
N ALA A 107 0.83 -7.62 6.54
CA ALA A 107 0.77 -6.64 7.60
C ALA A 107 2.00 -5.71 7.63
N VAL A 108 1.82 -4.55 8.23
CA VAL A 108 2.90 -3.67 8.70
C VAL A 108 3.20 -4.03 10.16
N ASP A 109 4.48 -4.03 10.53
CA ASP A 109 4.88 -4.24 11.92
C ASP A 109 4.31 -3.14 12.81
N GLU A 110 3.68 -3.52 13.93
CA GLU A 110 3.01 -2.59 14.84
C GLU A 110 3.94 -1.51 15.42
N ALA A 111 5.23 -1.80 15.54
CA ALA A 111 6.23 -0.82 15.96
C ALA A 111 6.51 0.25 14.90
N TYR A 112 6.12 0.03 13.66
CA TYR A 112 6.31 0.99 12.56
C TYR A 112 5.03 1.72 12.17
N GLY A 113 3.88 1.28 12.69
CA GLY A 113 2.57 1.87 12.43
C GLY A 113 1.61 0.89 11.80
N THR A 114 0.67 1.40 11.01
CA THR A 114 -0.43 0.66 10.41
C THR A 114 -0.33 0.60 8.88
N ALA A 115 -1.15 -0.25 8.27
CA ALA A 115 -1.30 -0.24 6.81
C ALA A 115 -1.86 1.09 6.27
N ASP A 116 -2.60 1.84 7.08
CA ASP A 116 -3.11 3.15 6.69
C ASP A 116 -2.00 4.20 6.75
N ASP A 117 -1.13 4.19 7.76
CA ASP A 117 0.07 5.04 7.81
C ASP A 117 0.99 4.77 6.60
N PHE A 118 1.11 3.52 6.16
CA PHE A 118 1.85 3.19 4.94
C PHE A 118 1.20 3.77 3.68
N LYS A 119 -0.14 3.76 3.58
CA LYS A 119 -0.86 4.37 2.44
C LYS A 119 -0.71 5.89 2.44
N GLU A 120 -0.74 6.53 3.61
CA GLU A 120 -0.51 7.96 3.77
C GLU A 120 0.91 8.33 3.30
N LEU A 121 1.93 7.62 3.78
CA LEU A 121 3.31 7.78 3.32
C LEU A 121 3.43 7.60 1.80
N ALA A 122 2.82 6.56 1.24
CA ALA A 122 2.86 6.31 -0.20
C ALA A 122 2.22 7.45 -1.00
N SER A 123 1.10 7.99 -0.52
CA SER A 123 0.43 9.15 -1.11
C SER A 123 1.30 10.41 -1.05
N ALA A 124 1.87 10.70 0.12
CA ALA A 124 2.75 11.85 0.32
C ALA A 124 4.01 11.77 -0.55
N CYS A 125 4.62 10.59 -0.67
CA CYS A 125 5.73 10.35 -1.60
C CYS A 125 5.32 10.65 -3.03
N HIS A 126 4.15 10.17 -3.44
CA HIS A 126 3.62 10.35 -4.78
C HIS A 126 3.40 11.84 -5.11
N GLU A 127 2.80 12.59 -4.20
CA GLU A 127 2.57 14.03 -4.35
C GLU A 127 3.88 14.82 -4.54
N LYS A 128 4.96 14.36 -3.91
CA LYS A 128 6.30 14.94 -4.04
C LYS A 128 7.12 14.39 -5.22
N GLY A 129 6.56 13.46 -6.00
CA GLY A 129 7.28 12.81 -7.11
C GLY A 129 8.38 11.85 -6.66
N ILE A 130 8.34 11.42 -5.40
CA ILE A 130 9.26 10.43 -4.82
C ILE A 130 8.72 9.02 -5.10
N ARG A 131 9.56 8.17 -5.66
CA ARG A 131 9.25 6.74 -5.82
C ARG A 131 9.46 6.01 -4.50
N LEU A 132 8.44 5.30 -4.02
CA LEU A 132 8.56 4.44 -2.85
C LEU A 132 8.68 2.98 -3.28
N ILE A 133 9.68 2.27 -2.78
CA ILE A 133 9.84 0.82 -2.89
C ILE A 133 10.05 0.21 -1.52
N ILE A 134 9.65 -1.04 -1.37
CA ILE A 134 9.80 -1.81 -0.13
C ILE A 134 10.68 -3.02 -0.43
N ASP A 135 11.61 -3.30 0.46
CA ASP A 135 12.33 -4.57 0.46
C ASP A 135 11.45 -5.69 1.00
N VAL A 136 11.37 -6.79 0.26
CA VAL A 136 10.57 -7.96 0.64
C VAL A 136 11.42 -9.21 0.52
N ALA A 137 11.62 -9.91 1.64
CA ALA A 137 12.33 -11.18 1.67
C ALA A 137 11.44 -12.29 1.04
N MET A 138 11.59 -12.53 -0.25
CA MET A 138 10.78 -13.52 -0.98
C MET A 138 11.42 -14.90 -1.06
N ASN A 139 12.70 -15.05 -0.70
CA ASN A 139 13.43 -16.31 -0.78
C ASN A 139 13.15 -17.22 0.42
N HIS A 140 12.75 -16.66 1.53
CA HIS A 140 12.48 -17.36 2.80
C HIS A 140 11.47 -16.59 3.63
N SER A 141 10.88 -17.25 4.62
CA SER A 141 10.10 -16.64 5.69
C SER A 141 10.75 -16.91 7.05
N SER A 142 10.20 -16.33 8.11
CA SER A 142 10.53 -16.72 9.47
C SER A 142 10.17 -18.19 9.72
N SER A 143 10.94 -18.86 10.58
CA SER A 143 10.55 -20.15 11.13
C SER A 143 9.28 -20.06 12.01
N GLN A 144 8.87 -18.84 12.36
CA GLN A 144 7.62 -18.57 13.11
C GLN A 144 6.47 -18.20 12.18
N HIS A 145 6.69 -18.15 10.85
CA HIS A 145 5.62 -17.86 9.91
C HIS A 145 4.55 -18.96 9.96
N PRO A 146 3.24 -18.63 10.00
CA PRO A 146 2.16 -19.62 10.06
C PRO A 146 2.20 -20.66 8.95
N TRP A 147 2.62 -20.30 7.74
CA TRP A 147 2.78 -21.26 6.65
C TRP A 147 3.84 -22.31 6.94
N PHE A 148 4.98 -21.88 7.47
CA PHE A 148 6.09 -22.79 7.81
C PHE A 148 5.71 -23.70 8.99
N THR A 149 5.15 -23.14 10.05
CA THR A 149 4.77 -23.92 11.25
C THR A 149 3.70 -24.97 10.95
N GLN A 150 2.67 -24.59 10.16
CA GLN A 150 1.63 -25.53 9.72
C GLN A 150 2.17 -26.63 8.82
N ALA A 151 3.06 -26.30 7.89
CA ALA A 151 3.73 -27.32 7.05
C ALA A 151 4.55 -28.29 7.90
N CYS A 152 5.33 -27.80 8.86
CA CYS A 152 6.13 -28.63 9.76
C CYS A 152 5.24 -29.52 10.64
N GLU A 153 4.17 -29.00 11.23
CA GLU A 153 3.22 -29.76 12.04
C GLU A 153 2.55 -30.89 11.24
N TYR A 154 2.10 -30.55 10.02
CA TYR A 154 1.49 -31.54 9.14
C TYR A 154 2.46 -32.65 8.77
N LEU A 155 3.68 -32.31 8.33
CA LEU A 155 4.70 -33.29 7.94
C LEU A 155 5.11 -34.18 9.13
N ALA A 156 5.21 -33.61 10.34
CA ALA A 156 5.54 -34.38 11.54
C ALA A 156 4.42 -35.38 11.93
N GLY A 157 3.18 -35.14 11.50
CA GLY A 157 2.04 -36.04 11.73
C GLY A 157 1.94 -37.22 10.73
N LEU A 158 2.69 -37.19 9.62
CA LEU A 158 2.65 -38.25 8.60
C LEU A 158 3.26 -39.56 9.11
N LYS A 159 2.69 -40.68 8.66
CA LYS A 159 3.25 -42.01 8.96
C LYS A 159 4.43 -42.29 8.05
N ALA A 160 5.29 -43.20 8.49
CA ALA A 160 6.42 -43.61 7.70
C ALA A 160 6.00 -44.12 6.30
N GLY A 161 6.50 -43.49 5.25
CA GLY A 161 6.18 -43.79 3.85
C GLY A 161 4.95 -43.13 3.28
N GLU A 162 4.21 -42.36 4.12
CA GLU A 162 3.10 -41.51 3.68
C GLU A 162 3.67 -40.27 2.95
N LYS A 163 3.03 -39.91 1.83
CA LYS A 163 3.45 -38.73 1.05
C LYS A 163 2.63 -37.52 1.49
N PRO A 164 3.25 -36.33 1.50
CA PRO A 164 2.49 -35.11 1.71
C PRO A 164 1.37 -34.93 0.67
N ASP A 165 0.26 -34.34 1.10
CA ASP A 165 -0.90 -34.02 0.28
C ASP A 165 -1.15 -32.50 0.40
N ASP A 166 -0.89 -31.77 -0.67
CA ASP A 166 -1.05 -30.32 -0.78
C ASP A 166 -2.51 -29.87 -0.68
N THR A 167 -3.45 -30.79 -0.97
CA THR A 167 -4.88 -30.48 -0.78
C THR A 167 -5.29 -30.43 0.70
N VAL A 168 -4.50 -31.06 1.58
CA VAL A 168 -4.69 -31.05 3.05
C VAL A 168 -3.90 -29.90 3.67
N CYS A 169 -2.67 -29.70 3.26
CA CYS A 169 -1.81 -28.60 3.68
C CYS A 169 -1.08 -27.99 2.49
N PRO A 170 -1.59 -26.90 1.90
CA PRO A 170 -0.99 -26.28 0.72
C PRO A 170 0.42 -25.74 0.97
N TYR A 171 0.75 -25.45 2.22
CA TYR A 171 2.04 -24.87 2.59
C TYR A 171 3.23 -25.84 2.48
N VAL A 172 2.99 -27.14 2.27
CA VAL A 172 4.09 -28.09 2.05
C VAL A 172 4.84 -27.82 0.75
N ASP A 173 4.18 -27.19 -0.22
CA ASP A 173 4.78 -26.81 -1.50
C ASP A 173 5.46 -25.43 -1.48
N TYR A 174 5.32 -24.67 -0.39
CA TYR A 174 5.95 -23.35 -0.25
C TYR A 174 7.42 -23.45 0.18
N TYR A 175 7.83 -24.61 0.70
CA TYR A 175 9.16 -24.82 1.27
C TYR A 175 9.80 -26.10 0.74
N HIS A 176 11.12 -26.07 0.67
CA HIS A 176 11.90 -27.28 0.38
C HIS A 176 12.21 -28.03 1.68
N PHE A 177 11.56 -29.16 1.87
CA PHE A 177 11.82 -30.04 2.99
C PHE A 177 12.74 -31.19 2.55
N SER A 178 13.66 -31.60 3.42
CA SER A 178 14.59 -32.73 3.17
C SER A 178 14.55 -33.65 4.38
N ASP A 179 14.60 -34.95 4.12
CA ASP A 179 14.80 -36.00 5.12
C ASP A 179 16.28 -36.16 5.52
N LYS A 180 17.17 -35.38 4.90
CA LYS A 180 18.59 -35.34 5.20
C LYS A 180 18.97 -33.99 5.76
N GLN A 181 19.66 -34.04 6.91
CA GLN A 181 20.28 -32.82 7.43
C GLN A 181 21.46 -32.48 6.51
N GLU A 182 21.33 -31.48 5.68
CA GLU A 182 22.42 -30.87 4.93
C GLU A 182 23.21 -29.98 5.89
N GLY A 183 24.45 -30.33 6.15
CA GLY A 183 25.35 -29.62 7.04
C GLY A 183 26.09 -28.46 6.38
#